data_facf198e3e7f8c0f34dd388597fab706
#
_entry.id   facf198e3e7f8c0f34dd388597fab706
#
_cell.length_a   1.000
_cell.length_b   1.000
_cell.length_c   1.000
_cell.angle_alpha   90.00
_cell.angle_beta   90.00
_cell.angle_gamma   90.00
#
_symmetry.space_group_name_H-M   'P 1'
#
loop_
_entity.id
_entity.type
_entity.pdbx_description
1 polymer ?
#
loop_
_entity_poly.entity_id
_entity_poly.type
_entity_poly.pdbx_seq_one_letter_code
_entity_poly.pdbx_strand_id
1 'polypeptide(L)'
;MMDNISHEKGDRMMSDSNFSDAASVGVVCAEAYFPVEYLPCSFEWSYEDPMYGPRLIPETPKYETGKYKGEPLHVYVARMDTPIPTVLGIHSSKYDRSQDGYATVLDQAEMLFPNTADMCTLFGKGERLVFTQNLGDEVDLGNGDTLQPRLVWTSSLNGSWATSVRSMMHRLSCTNQLMGTTPLWKVRRTANHSDLVEARAQILSNQMAHAEAYANQARVMASQEFTDEEFRNLIQHLVPDRQDQDISDRALDNDLAKRGAMLLKWNQEKESFGAGSHLIGSRWLAYNAVQGAEQHYINQNWKHDPEKALAKSVEGKTPFANEAWKTLIEA
;
A
#
# COMPACT_ATOMS: atom_id res chain seq x y z
N MET A 1 -10.45 46.51 3.31
CA MET A 1 -9.94 45.53 4.29
C MET A 1 -10.45 44.18 3.85
N MET A 2 -9.64 43.45 3.11
CA MET A 2 -9.92 42.08 2.72
C MET A 2 -8.88 41.24 3.42
N ASP A 3 -9.34 40.42 4.38
CA ASP A 3 -8.49 39.52 5.15
C ASP A 3 -8.06 38.36 4.28
N ASN A 4 -6.76 38.25 4.10
CA ASN A 4 -6.05 37.12 3.52
C ASN A 4 -6.17 35.93 4.47
N ILE A 5 -7.02 34.95 4.17
CA ILE A 5 -6.96 33.64 4.78
C ILE A 5 -5.91 32.83 4.01
N SER A 6 -4.70 32.83 4.52
CA SER A 6 -3.64 31.93 4.09
C SER A 6 -4.01 30.49 4.48
N HIS A 7 -4.38 29.68 3.52
CA HIS A 7 -4.40 28.23 3.66
C HIS A 7 -2.97 27.70 3.69
N GLU A 8 -2.38 27.63 4.85
CA GLU A 8 -1.26 26.71 5.12
C GLU A 8 -1.79 25.26 5.06
N LYS A 9 -1.84 24.72 3.86
CA LYS A 9 -1.80 23.26 3.68
C LYS A 9 -0.34 22.86 3.87
N GLY A 10 -0.01 22.46 5.11
CA GLY A 10 1.30 21.91 5.41
C GLY A 10 1.61 20.74 4.47
N ASP A 11 2.65 20.91 3.68
CA ASP A 11 3.37 19.85 3.00
C ASP A 11 3.88 18.83 4.05
N ARG A 12 3.04 17.86 4.38
CA ARG A 12 3.55 16.63 4.99
C ARG A 12 4.17 15.82 3.86
N MET A 13 5.40 16.18 3.49
CA MET A 13 6.28 15.23 2.86
C MET A 13 6.30 13.99 3.76
N MET A 14 6.17 12.79 3.20
CA MET A 14 6.59 11.56 3.87
C MET A 14 8.12 11.65 4.00
N SER A 15 8.57 12.35 5.03
CA SER A 15 9.96 12.34 5.49
C SER A 15 10.19 11.03 6.24
N ASP A 16 11.43 10.66 6.46
CA ASP A 16 11.85 9.51 7.29
C ASP A 16 11.21 9.48 8.68
N SER A 17 10.55 10.56 9.09
CA SER A 17 9.79 10.72 10.33
C SER A 17 8.50 9.89 10.44
N ASN A 18 8.08 9.16 9.39
CA ASN A 18 6.87 8.32 9.46
C ASN A 18 7.11 6.96 10.13
N PHE A 19 8.37 6.55 10.29
CA PHE A 19 8.71 5.36 11.04
C PHE A 19 9.13 5.80 12.45
N SER A 20 8.31 5.44 13.43
CA SER A 20 8.64 5.62 14.84
C SER A 20 9.62 4.54 15.30
N ASP A 21 10.21 4.70 16.46
CA ASP A 21 10.90 3.61 17.13
C ASP A 21 9.96 2.42 17.26
N ALA A 22 10.48 1.21 16.99
CA ALA A 22 9.68 0.00 17.05
C ALA A 22 9.06 -0.18 18.45
N ALA A 23 7.75 -0.41 18.48
CA ALA A 23 6.97 -0.57 19.70
C ALA A 23 5.90 -1.65 19.51
N SER A 24 5.07 -1.89 20.55
CA SER A 24 3.95 -2.81 20.41
C SER A 24 2.95 -2.32 19.37
N VAL A 25 2.30 -3.26 18.69
CA VAL A 25 1.24 -2.96 17.72
C VAL A 25 0.13 -2.12 18.38
N GLY A 26 -0.22 -2.41 19.62
CA GLY A 26 -1.21 -1.63 20.37
C GLY A 26 -0.86 -0.16 20.56
N VAL A 27 0.42 0.19 20.64
CA VAL A 27 0.89 1.58 20.73
C VAL A 27 0.92 2.24 19.35
N VAL A 28 1.55 1.61 18.36
CA VAL A 28 1.74 2.16 17.02
C VAL A 28 0.42 2.24 16.25
N CYS A 29 -0.45 1.24 16.43
CA CYS A 29 -1.73 1.13 15.72
C CYS A 29 -2.94 1.49 16.60
N ALA A 30 -2.76 2.28 17.66
CA ALA A 30 -3.83 2.61 18.62
C ALA A 30 -5.11 3.13 17.95
N GLU A 31 -4.98 3.95 16.91
CA GLU A 31 -6.11 4.50 16.14
C GLU A 31 -6.87 3.45 15.31
N ALA A 32 -6.29 2.27 15.10
CA ALA A 32 -6.91 1.19 14.34
C ALA A 32 -7.73 0.22 15.23
N TYR A 33 -7.63 0.34 16.55
CA TYR A 33 -8.47 -0.39 17.50
C TYR A 33 -9.78 0.37 17.74
N PHE A 34 -10.72 0.25 16.82
CA PHE A 34 -12.05 0.84 16.96
C PHE A 34 -13.15 -0.20 16.74
N PRO A 35 -14.28 -0.10 17.48
CA PRO A 35 -15.40 -1.01 17.33
C PRO A 35 -16.16 -0.74 16.03
N VAL A 36 -16.67 -1.80 15.42
CA VAL A 36 -17.55 -1.72 14.27
C VAL A 36 -18.88 -2.44 14.53
N GLU A 37 -19.94 -1.96 13.91
CA GLU A 37 -21.25 -2.62 13.87
C GLU A 37 -21.64 -2.93 12.44
N TYR A 38 -22.40 -4.01 12.28
CA TYR A 38 -22.95 -4.46 11.01
C TYR A 38 -24.45 -4.24 10.99
N LEU A 39 -24.87 -3.18 10.34
CA LEU A 39 -26.25 -2.73 10.27
C LEU A 39 -26.91 -3.23 8.99
N PRO A 40 -28.14 -3.76 9.03
CA PRO A 40 -28.86 -4.19 7.83
C PRO A 40 -29.00 -3.04 6.82
N CYS A 41 -28.71 -3.30 5.53
CA CYS A 41 -29.05 -2.36 4.47
C CYS A 41 -30.55 -2.46 4.15
N SER A 42 -31.28 -1.37 4.32
CA SER A 42 -32.64 -1.22 3.81
C SER A 42 -32.59 -0.35 2.54
N PHE A 43 -33.46 -0.68 1.59
CA PHE A 43 -33.68 0.09 0.38
C PHE A 43 -35.09 0.66 0.40
N GLU A 44 -35.26 1.90 0.00
CA GLU A 44 -36.57 2.47 -0.23
C GLU A 44 -36.90 2.32 -1.71
N TRP A 45 -37.96 1.58 -2.00
CA TRP A 45 -38.50 1.48 -3.35
C TRP A 45 -39.62 2.51 -3.51
N SER A 46 -39.54 3.36 -4.50
CA SER A 46 -40.66 4.14 -4.95
C SER A 46 -41.37 3.35 -6.05
N TYR A 47 -42.63 3.00 -5.83
CA TYR A 47 -43.47 2.52 -6.91
C TYR A 47 -44.76 3.37 -6.96
N GLU A 48 -45.28 3.59 -8.17
CA GLU A 48 -46.55 4.23 -8.34
C GLU A 48 -47.67 3.22 -8.06
N ASP A 49 -48.30 3.35 -6.92
CA ASP A 49 -49.54 2.61 -6.61
C ASP A 49 -50.66 3.23 -7.42
N PRO A 50 -51.36 2.43 -8.29
CA PRO A 50 -52.43 2.95 -9.14
C PRO A 50 -53.57 3.58 -8.37
N MET A 51 -53.75 3.26 -7.08
CA MET A 51 -54.85 3.73 -6.24
C MET A 51 -54.45 4.82 -5.25
N TYR A 52 -53.16 4.87 -4.83
CA TYR A 52 -52.71 5.77 -3.76
C TYR A 52 -51.50 6.65 -4.13
N GLY A 53 -51.03 6.59 -5.38
CA GLY A 53 -49.87 7.34 -5.85
C GLY A 53 -48.54 6.78 -5.33
N PRO A 54 -47.45 7.54 -5.44
CA PRO A 54 -46.09 7.06 -5.11
C PRO A 54 -46.01 6.65 -3.64
N ARG A 55 -45.54 5.42 -3.41
CA ARG A 55 -45.25 4.86 -2.08
C ARG A 55 -43.79 4.50 -1.93
N LEU A 56 -43.22 4.84 -0.78
CA LEU A 56 -41.91 4.41 -0.35
C LEU A 56 -42.09 3.19 0.56
N ILE A 57 -41.58 2.05 0.14
CA ILE A 57 -41.57 0.82 0.94
C ILE A 57 -40.14 0.57 1.38
N PRO A 58 -39.82 0.68 2.68
CA PRO A 58 -38.54 0.25 3.19
C PRO A 58 -38.49 -1.28 3.16
N GLU A 59 -37.57 -1.84 2.40
CA GLU A 59 -37.39 -3.27 2.31
C GLU A 59 -35.93 -3.62 2.63
N THR A 60 -35.76 -4.61 3.51
CA THR A 60 -34.44 -5.21 3.77
C THR A 60 -34.40 -6.56 3.05
N PRO A 61 -33.80 -6.65 1.86
CA PRO A 61 -33.69 -7.91 1.14
C PRO A 61 -32.95 -8.96 1.98
N LYS A 62 -33.50 -10.17 2.02
CA LYS A 62 -32.96 -11.30 2.81
C LYS A 62 -32.70 -12.50 1.95
N TYR A 63 -31.77 -13.37 2.42
CA TYR A 63 -31.57 -14.68 1.78
C TYR A 63 -32.80 -15.55 1.98
N GLU A 64 -33.34 -16.11 0.90
CA GLU A 64 -34.51 -16.99 0.94
C GLU A 64 -34.16 -18.44 1.32
N THR A 65 -32.95 -18.88 1.01
CA THR A 65 -32.53 -20.28 1.19
C THR A 65 -31.07 -20.39 1.69
N GLY A 66 -30.70 -21.58 2.14
CA GLY A 66 -29.34 -21.92 2.53
C GLY A 66 -28.95 -21.52 3.96
N LYS A 67 -27.64 -21.57 4.25
CA LYS A 67 -27.04 -21.29 5.58
C LYS A 67 -27.41 -19.90 6.13
N TYR A 68 -27.63 -18.95 5.27
CA TYR A 68 -27.90 -17.53 5.62
C TYR A 68 -29.38 -17.15 5.50
N LYS A 69 -30.31 -18.13 5.42
CA LYS A 69 -31.73 -17.87 5.31
C LYS A 69 -32.22 -16.93 6.41
N GLY A 70 -32.93 -15.87 6.01
CA GLY A 70 -33.48 -14.83 6.91
C GLY A 70 -32.49 -13.70 7.25
N GLU A 71 -31.21 -13.86 6.93
CA GLU A 71 -30.21 -12.81 7.09
C GLU A 71 -30.35 -11.74 5.99
N PRO A 72 -30.04 -10.47 6.26
CA PRO A 72 -30.03 -9.44 5.23
C PRO A 72 -29.01 -9.80 4.13
N LEU A 73 -29.32 -9.51 2.86
CA LEU A 73 -28.39 -9.74 1.76
C LEU A 73 -27.13 -8.88 1.90
N HIS A 74 -27.29 -7.65 2.38
CA HIS A 74 -26.22 -6.68 2.56
C HIS A 74 -26.30 -6.03 3.94
N VAL A 75 -25.12 -5.67 4.45
CA VAL A 75 -24.93 -4.95 5.71
C VAL A 75 -23.99 -3.77 5.51
N TYR A 76 -24.22 -2.69 6.20
CA TYR A 76 -23.27 -1.60 6.37
C TYR A 76 -22.27 -1.99 7.44
N VAL A 77 -20.99 -1.71 7.21
CA VAL A 77 -19.95 -1.72 8.24
C VAL A 77 -19.81 -0.30 8.75
N ALA A 78 -20.14 -0.05 9.98
CA ALA A 78 -20.11 1.27 10.60
C ALA A 78 -19.06 1.31 11.72
N ARG A 79 -18.21 2.34 11.70
CA ARG A 79 -17.27 2.66 12.77
C ARG A 79 -18.02 3.42 13.87
N MET A 80 -17.87 2.98 15.13
CA MET A 80 -18.72 3.41 16.25
C MET A 80 -18.05 4.31 17.27
N ASP A 81 -16.74 4.56 17.17
CA ASP A 81 -15.98 5.43 18.07
C ASP A 81 -16.12 6.93 17.75
N THR A 82 -16.93 7.27 16.78
CA THR A 82 -17.23 8.65 16.37
C THR A 82 -18.62 9.08 16.88
N PRO A 83 -18.86 10.37 17.15
CA PRO A 83 -20.17 10.86 17.62
C PRO A 83 -21.34 10.49 16.71
N ILE A 84 -21.10 10.38 15.41
CA ILE A 84 -22.04 9.88 14.40
C ILE A 84 -21.39 8.67 13.75
N PRO A 85 -22.05 7.50 13.76
CA PRO A 85 -21.50 6.30 13.13
C PRO A 85 -21.05 6.55 11.68
N THR A 86 -19.84 6.17 11.38
CA THR A 86 -19.25 6.39 10.05
C THR A 86 -19.32 5.13 9.23
N VAL A 87 -20.04 5.14 8.11
CA VAL A 87 -20.11 3.99 7.20
C VAL A 87 -18.77 3.82 6.49
N LEU A 88 -18.16 2.64 6.67
CA LEU A 88 -16.89 2.26 6.05
C LEU A 88 -17.08 1.48 4.75
N GLY A 89 -18.18 0.72 4.63
CA GLY A 89 -18.46 -0.07 3.45
C GLY A 89 -19.80 -0.80 3.51
N ILE A 90 -20.15 -1.47 2.41
CA ILE A 90 -21.34 -2.30 2.28
C ILE A 90 -20.88 -3.69 1.84
N HIS A 91 -21.34 -4.73 2.54
CA HIS A 91 -20.96 -6.11 2.27
C HIS A 91 -22.17 -7.04 2.22
N SER A 92 -21.96 -8.22 1.64
CA SER A 92 -22.91 -9.32 1.83
C SER A 92 -22.81 -9.85 3.26
N SER A 93 -23.88 -10.48 3.77
CA SER A 93 -23.89 -11.12 5.08
C SER A 93 -22.91 -12.32 5.19
N LYS A 94 -22.23 -12.70 4.11
CA LYS A 94 -21.16 -13.72 4.07
C LYS A 94 -19.80 -13.15 4.43
N TYR A 95 -19.70 -11.84 4.58
CA TYR A 95 -18.48 -11.18 5.01
C TYR A 95 -18.23 -11.44 6.50
N ASP A 96 -16.98 -11.28 6.93
CA ASP A 96 -16.64 -11.32 8.35
C ASP A 96 -17.41 -10.22 9.11
N ARG A 97 -18.10 -10.63 10.18
CA ARG A 97 -18.91 -9.77 11.02
C ARG A 97 -18.37 -9.67 12.44
N SER A 98 -17.11 -9.95 12.65
CA SER A 98 -16.47 -9.67 13.93
C SER A 98 -16.55 -8.17 14.22
N GLN A 99 -17.00 -7.82 15.43
CA GLN A 99 -17.14 -6.42 15.84
C GLN A 99 -15.82 -5.81 16.31
N ASP A 100 -14.74 -6.56 16.21
CA ASP A 100 -13.40 -6.18 16.63
C ASP A 100 -12.64 -5.28 15.63
N GLY A 101 -13.25 -4.96 14.49
CA GLY A 101 -12.62 -4.13 13.47
C GLY A 101 -11.34 -4.74 12.91
N TYR A 102 -10.20 -4.22 13.28
CA TYR A 102 -8.88 -4.74 12.91
C TYR A 102 -8.18 -5.51 14.03
N ALA A 103 -8.76 -5.59 15.25
CA ALA A 103 -8.09 -6.12 16.44
C ALA A 103 -7.51 -7.53 16.22
N THR A 104 -8.28 -8.47 15.64
CA THR A 104 -7.75 -9.81 15.32
C THR A 104 -6.46 -9.79 14.52
N VAL A 105 -6.36 -8.93 13.51
CA VAL A 105 -5.17 -8.83 12.65
C VAL A 105 -4.00 -8.21 13.41
N LEU A 106 -4.27 -7.18 14.19
CA LEU A 106 -3.28 -6.46 14.99
C LEU A 106 -2.74 -7.34 16.12
N ASP A 107 -3.61 -8.05 16.85
CA ASP A 107 -3.24 -8.95 17.94
C ASP A 107 -2.41 -10.12 17.43
N GLN A 108 -2.76 -10.69 16.28
CA GLN A 108 -1.96 -11.76 15.66
C GLN A 108 -0.57 -11.26 15.23
N ALA A 109 -0.47 -10.05 14.71
CA ALA A 109 0.81 -9.47 14.36
C ALA A 109 1.70 -9.27 15.60
N GLU A 110 1.13 -8.77 16.71
CA GLU A 110 1.85 -8.61 17.98
C GLU A 110 2.29 -9.95 18.57
N MET A 111 1.44 -10.99 18.49
CA MET A 111 1.79 -12.34 18.96
C MET A 111 2.97 -12.94 18.20
N LEU A 112 3.05 -12.66 16.90
CA LEU A 112 4.11 -13.20 16.05
C LEU A 112 5.44 -12.47 16.22
N PHE A 113 5.39 -11.16 16.28
CA PHE A 113 6.57 -10.28 16.37
C PHE A 113 6.32 -9.17 17.38
N PRO A 114 6.47 -9.47 18.68
CA PRO A 114 6.20 -8.51 19.74
C PRO A 114 7.11 -7.28 19.67
N ASN A 115 6.53 -6.09 19.89
CA ASN A 115 7.24 -4.83 19.96
C ASN A 115 8.07 -4.48 18.70
N THR A 116 7.58 -4.90 17.54
CA THR A 116 8.27 -4.65 16.26
C THR A 116 7.53 -3.70 15.33
N ALA A 117 6.33 -3.24 15.71
CA ALA A 117 5.57 -2.29 14.91
C ALA A 117 6.25 -0.91 14.87
N ASP A 118 6.27 -0.28 13.71
CA ASP A 118 6.95 1.01 13.49
C ASP A 118 6.18 2.01 12.60
N MET A 119 5.13 1.58 11.93
CA MET A 119 4.26 2.45 11.14
C MET A 119 2.83 1.91 11.14
N CYS A 120 1.85 2.82 11.23
CA CYS A 120 0.45 2.51 11.00
C CYS A 120 -0.20 3.61 10.16
N THR A 121 -0.99 3.24 9.17
CA THR A 121 -1.75 4.17 8.34
C THR A 121 -3.16 3.65 8.12
N LEU A 122 -4.13 4.46 8.54
CA LEU A 122 -5.54 4.29 8.20
C LEU A 122 -5.89 5.15 7.00
N PHE A 123 -6.45 4.55 5.96
CA PHE A 123 -6.88 5.25 4.77
C PHE A 123 -8.34 5.66 4.87
N GLY A 124 -8.62 6.86 4.37
CA GLY A 124 -9.97 7.41 4.36
C GLY A 124 -10.50 7.62 5.78
N LYS A 125 -11.61 6.98 6.11
CA LYS A 125 -12.24 7.04 7.43
C LYS A 125 -11.91 5.83 8.32
N GLY A 126 -10.95 5.01 7.90
CA GLY A 126 -10.59 3.74 8.52
C GLY A 126 -11.04 2.52 7.72
N GLU A 127 -11.43 2.72 6.44
CA GLU A 127 -11.85 1.61 5.57
C GLU A 127 -10.74 0.62 5.28
N ARG A 128 -9.48 1.08 5.25
CA ARG A 128 -8.30 0.27 4.94
C ARG A 128 -7.19 0.55 5.94
N LEU A 129 -6.45 -0.49 6.27
CA LEU A 129 -5.32 -0.45 7.18
C LEU A 129 -4.05 -0.95 6.47
N VAL A 130 -2.96 -0.24 6.69
CA VAL A 130 -1.59 -0.69 6.46
C VAL A 130 -0.78 -0.46 7.73
N PHE A 131 -0.03 -1.45 8.16
CA PHE A 131 0.98 -1.25 9.18
C PHE A 131 2.21 -2.10 8.90
N THR A 132 3.33 -1.73 9.47
CA THR A 132 4.61 -2.40 9.28
C THR A 132 5.20 -2.88 10.60
N GLN A 133 5.96 -3.96 10.51
CA GLN A 133 6.77 -4.51 11.59
C GLN A 133 8.21 -4.63 11.12
N ASN A 134 9.14 -4.12 11.92
CA ASN A 134 10.56 -4.27 11.72
C ASN A 134 11.01 -5.66 12.19
N LEU A 135 11.65 -6.44 11.33
CA LEU A 135 11.94 -7.85 11.58
C LEU A 135 13.38 -8.15 12.00
N GLY A 136 14.22 -7.17 12.12
CA GLY A 136 15.57 -7.49 12.57
C GLY A 136 16.65 -6.54 12.06
N ASP A 137 17.87 -7.06 12.03
CA ASP A 137 19.07 -6.29 11.76
C ASP A 137 19.10 -5.71 10.35
N GLU A 138 19.69 -4.55 10.25
CA GLU A 138 19.93 -3.88 8.99
C GLU A 138 20.90 -4.68 8.12
N VAL A 139 20.67 -4.69 6.84
CA VAL A 139 21.54 -5.31 5.85
C VAL A 139 22.34 -4.22 5.15
N ASP A 140 23.63 -4.16 5.41
CA ASP A 140 24.54 -3.22 4.76
C ASP A 140 24.80 -3.63 3.29
N LEU A 141 24.59 -2.67 2.38
CA LEU A 141 24.93 -2.78 0.96
C LEU A 141 26.27 -2.11 0.65
N GLY A 142 26.86 -1.43 1.62
CA GLY A 142 28.10 -0.68 1.53
C GLY A 142 27.90 0.85 1.44
N ASN A 143 28.92 1.59 1.87
CA ASN A 143 28.97 3.06 1.86
C ASN A 143 27.76 3.78 2.50
N GLY A 144 27.18 3.19 3.54
CA GLY A 144 26.06 3.77 4.28
C GLY A 144 24.68 3.52 3.66
N ASP A 145 24.61 2.71 2.62
CA ASP A 145 23.32 2.27 2.09
C ASP A 145 22.91 0.96 2.77
N THR A 146 21.84 1.05 3.54
CA THR A 146 21.33 -0.06 4.36
C THR A 146 19.88 -0.37 4.04
N LEU A 147 19.55 -1.66 4.09
CA LEU A 147 18.20 -2.17 3.94
C LEU A 147 17.71 -2.74 5.26
N GLN A 148 16.48 -2.43 5.63
CA GLN A 148 15.82 -2.98 6.79
C GLN A 148 14.69 -3.91 6.38
N PRO A 149 14.73 -5.20 6.78
CA PRO A 149 13.64 -6.13 6.51
C PRO A 149 12.40 -5.75 7.32
N ARG A 150 11.25 -5.67 6.64
CA ARG A 150 9.96 -5.38 7.26
C ARG A 150 8.86 -6.29 6.74
N LEU A 151 7.85 -6.51 7.57
CA LEU A 151 6.57 -7.03 7.13
C LEU A 151 5.61 -5.87 6.91
N VAL A 152 4.85 -5.94 5.83
CA VAL A 152 3.75 -5.04 5.54
C VAL A 152 2.45 -5.81 5.66
N TRP A 153 1.65 -5.44 6.62
CA TRP A 153 0.31 -5.96 6.84
C TRP A 153 -0.72 -5.05 6.19
N THR A 154 -1.71 -5.65 5.57
CA THR A 154 -2.83 -4.93 4.98
C THR A 154 -4.14 -5.58 5.36
N SER A 155 -5.17 -4.79 5.57
CA SER A 155 -6.54 -5.27 5.73
C SER A 155 -7.53 -4.20 5.29
N SER A 156 -8.80 -4.56 5.09
CA SER A 156 -9.85 -3.58 4.84
C SER A 156 -11.18 -4.00 5.45
N LEU A 157 -11.94 -3.02 5.89
CA LEU A 157 -13.31 -3.19 6.36
C LEU A 157 -14.34 -2.93 5.25
N ASN A 158 -13.93 -2.35 4.12
CA ASN A 158 -14.79 -2.15 2.95
C ASN A 158 -14.64 -3.23 1.86
N GLY A 159 -13.88 -4.30 2.13
CA GLY A 159 -13.67 -5.41 1.20
C GLY A 159 -12.80 -5.08 -0.02
N SER A 160 -12.26 -3.86 -0.12
CA SER A 160 -11.39 -3.47 -1.25
C SER A 160 -10.04 -4.17 -1.22
N TRP A 161 -9.55 -4.52 -0.03
CA TRP A 161 -8.32 -5.29 0.17
C TRP A 161 -8.61 -6.59 0.93
N ALA A 162 -7.85 -7.63 0.59
CA ALA A 162 -7.74 -8.79 1.44
C ALA A 162 -6.79 -8.49 2.61
N THR A 163 -6.94 -9.19 3.72
CA THR A 163 -5.90 -9.24 4.73
C THR A 163 -4.70 -9.97 4.13
N SER A 164 -3.54 -9.34 4.14
CA SER A 164 -2.32 -9.92 3.60
C SER A 164 -1.07 -9.46 4.33
N VAL A 165 -0.04 -10.28 4.23
CA VAL A 165 1.32 -9.98 4.73
C VAL A 165 2.26 -10.04 3.54
N ARG A 166 3.11 -9.03 3.40
CA ARG A 166 4.13 -8.94 2.37
C ARG A 166 5.49 -8.72 2.99
N SER A 167 6.51 -9.23 2.33
CA SER A 167 7.89 -8.84 2.59
C SER A 167 8.14 -7.45 2.01
N MET A 168 8.84 -6.63 2.77
CA MET A 168 9.35 -5.35 2.32
C MET A 168 10.80 -5.20 2.77
N MET A 169 11.63 -4.64 1.89
CA MET A 169 12.95 -4.13 2.27
C MET A 169 12.88 -2.61 2.23
N HIS A 170 13.02 -1.98 3.37
CA HIS A 170 13.05 -0.53 3.49
C HIS A 170 14.49 -0.03 3.39
N ARG A 171 14.75 0.88 2.47
CA ARG A 171 16.05 1.51 2.32
C ARG A 171 16.15 2.71 3.24
N LEU A 172 17.06 2.68 4.20
CA LEU A 172 17.17 3.72 5.24
C LEU A 172 17.73 5.06 4.74
N SER A 173 18.51 5.03 3.67
CA SER A 173 19.09 6.25 3.07
C SER A 173 18.11 7.08 2.27
N CYS A 174 16.88 6.61 2.04
CA CYS A 174 15.85 7.34 1.30
C CYS A 174 14.42 6.90 1.68
N THR A 175 13.43 7.67 1.22
CA THR A 175 12.00 7.39 1.45
C THR A 175 11.43 6.30 0.54
N ASN A 176 12.23 5.64 -0.27
CA ASN A 176 11.78 4.59 -1.17
C ASN A 176 11.41 3.33 -0.39
N GLN A 177 10.16 2.92 -0.48
CA GLN A 177 9.69 1.69 0.12
C GLN A 177 9.78 0.56 -0.90
N LEU A 178 10.72 -0.36 -0.69
CA LEU A 178 10.94 -1.50 -1.56
C LEU A 178 10.00 -2.64 -1.16
N MET A 179 8.99 -2.92 -1.96
CA MET A 179 8.02 -3.96 -1.65
C MET A 179 8.22 -5.21 -2.50
N GLY A 180 8.08 -6.36 -1.87
CA GLY A 180 7.89 -7.62 -2.58
C GLY A 180 6.59 -7.61 -3.40
N THR A 181 6.64 -8.07 -4.64
CA THR A 181 5.48 -8.10 -5.55
C THR A 181 4.45 -9.15 -5.14
N THR A 182 4.87 -10.21 -4.47
CA THR A 182 4.02 -11.32 -4.07
C THR A 182 3.77 -11.29 -2.56
N PRO A 183 2.52 -11.34 -2.11
CA PRO A 183 2.24 -11.48 -0.69
C PRO A 183 2.74 -12.83 -0.17
N LEU A 184 3.38 -12.83 0.99
CA LEU A 184 3.77 -14.04 1.71
C LEU A 184 2.53 -14.85 2.12
N TRP A 185 1.47 -14.13 2.44
CA TRP A 185 0.18 -14.67 2.80
C TRP A 185 -0.95 -13.68 2.46
N LYS A 186 -2.12 -14.24 2.11
CA LYS A 186 -3.30 -13.46 1.77
C LYS A 186 -4.58 -14.23 2.05
N VAL A 187 -5.55 -13.59 2.68
CA VAL A 187 -6.89 -14.12 2.93
C VAL A 187 -7.95 -13.04 2.74
N ARG A 188 -9.11 -13.42 2.22
CA ARG A 188 -10.27 -12.52 2.16
C ARG A 188 -10.98 -12.50 3.51
N ARG A 189 -11.51 -11.35 3.92
CA ARG A 189 -12.38 -11.24 5.10
C ARG A 189 -13.72 -11.90 4.81
N THR A 190 -13.84 -13.15 5.21
CA THR A 190 -15.07 -13.95 5.16
C THR A 190 -15.45 -14.35 6.56
N ALA A 191 -16.56 -15.06 6.74
CA ALA A 191 -17.02 -15.52 8.05
C ALA A 191 -16.00 -16.38 8.85
N ASN A 192 -14.95 -16.89 8.21
CA ASN A 192 -13.88 -17.65 8.85
C ASN A 192 -12.55 -16.89 8.82
N HIS A 193 -12.59 -15.57 8.77
CA HIS A 193 -11.38 -14.74 8.62
C HIS A 193 -10.43 -14.90 9.80
N SER A 194 -10.94 -14.85 11.04
CA SER A 194 -10.14 -14.99 12.27
C SER A 194 -9.37 -16.31 12.29
N ASP A 195 -10.06 -17.43 12.06
CA ASP A 195 -9.44 -18.77 12.04
C ASP A 195 -8.33 -18.87 10.98
N LEU A 196 -8.54 -18.22 9.81
CA LEU A 196 -7.55 -18.23 8.74
C LEU A 196 -6.34 -17.34 9.07
N VAL A 197 -6.53 -16.24 9.78
CA VAL A 197 -5.40 -15.41 10.26
C VAL A 197 -4.55 -16.20 11.24
N GLU A 198 -5.17 -16.85 12.23
CA GLU A 198 -4.48 -17.67 13.22
C GLU A 198 -3.73 -18.86 12.61
N ALA A 199 -4.35 -19.57 11.66
CA ALA A 199 -3.76 -20.76 11.06
C ALA A 199 -2.53 -20.47 10.17
N ARG A 200 -2.34 -19.23 9.73
CA ARG A 200 -1.32 -18.86 8.73
C ARG A 200 -0.07 -18.19 9.30
N ALA A 201 0.01 -18.06 10.62
CA ALA A 201 1.16 -17.51 11.34
C ALA A 201 2.50 -18.15 10.95
N GLN A 202 2.51 -19.46 10.62
CA GLN A 202 3.73 -20.20 10.25
C GLN A 202 4.34 -19.82 8.90
N ILE A 203 3.59 -19.13 8.01
CA ILE A 203 4.11 -18.77 6.68
C ILE A 203 5.18 -17.68 6.76
N LEU A 204 5.24 -16.98 7.86
CA LEU A 204 6.19 -15.89 8.07
C LEU A 204 7.65 -16.35 8.27
N SER A 205 7.86 -17.65 8.53
CA SER A 205 9.21 -18.23 8.58
C SER A 205 10.00 -18.07 7.27
N ASN A 206 9.29 -17.93 6.15
CA ASN A 206 9.93 -17.71 4.83
C ASN A 206 10.38 -16.26 4.61
N GLN A 207 10.01 -15.34 5.49
CA GLN A 207 10.34 -13.93 5.36
C GLN A 207 11.85 -13.68 5.36
N MET A 208 12.58 -14.33 6.26
CA MET A 208 14.04 -14.16 6.38
C MET A 208 14.75 -14.62 5.10
N ALA A 209 14.33 -15.74 4.51
CA ALA A 209 14.88 -16.24 3.25
C ALA A 209 14.60 -15.26 2.09
N HIS A 210 13.41 -14.67 2.05
CA HIS A 210 13.07 -13.64 1.06
C HIS A 210 13.91 -12.37 1.22
N ALA A 211 14.07 -11.90 2.46
CA ALA A 211 14.88 -10.72 2.75
C ALA A 211 16.34 -10.92 2.36
N GLU A 212 16.90 -12.09 2.70
CA GLU A 212 18.28 -12.44 2.35
C GLU A 212 18.47 -12.54 0.83
N ALA A 213 17.58 -13.23 0.12
CA ALA A 213 17.63 -13.33 -1.33
C ALA A 213 17.57 -11.95 -2.00
N TYR A 214 16.69 -11.08 -1.55
CA TYR A 214 16.59 -9.71 -2.06
C TYR A 214 17.86 -8.92 -1.79
N ALA A 215 18.39 -8.97 -0.56
CA ALA A 215 19.62 -8.26 -0.20
C ALA A 215 20.83 -8.73 -1.02
N ASN A 216 20.94 -10.03 -1.28
CA ASN A 216 22.00 -10.58 -2.12
C ASN A 216 21.91 -10.07 -3.57
N GLN A 217 20.70 -10.01 -4.14
CA GLN A 217 20.48 -9.44 -5.47
C GLN A 217 20.81 -7.93 -5.49
N ALA A 218 20.41 -7.19 -4.46
CA ALA A 218 20.73 -5.77 -4.32
C ALA A 218 22.25 -5.54 -4.26
N ARG A 219 23.01 -6.37 -3.52
CA ARG A 219 24.49 -6.31 -3.48
C ARG A 219 25.12 -6.59 -4.84
N VAL A 220 24.61 -7.58 -5.59
CA VAL A 220 25.06 -7.85 -6.94
C VAL A 220 24.84 -6.63 -7.84
N MET A 221 23.64 -6.05 -7.82
CA MET A 221 23.36 -4.83 -8.59
C MET A 221 24.19 -3.63 -8.13
N ALA A 222 24.49 -3.51 -6.84
CA ALA A 222 25.34 -2.44 -6.30
C ALA A 222 26.80 -2.55 -6.78
N SER A 223 27.29 -3.77 -7.07
CA SER A 223 28.63 -4.01 -7.57
C SER A 223 28.78 -3.87 -9.09
N GLN A 224 27.70 -3.69 -9.83
CA GLN A 224 27.70 -3.61 -11.29
C GLN A 224 27.55 -2.15 -11.72
N GLU A 225 28.49 -1.69 -12.54
CA GLU A 225 28.44 -0.35 -13.12
C GLU A 225 27.24 -0.18 -14.05
N PHE A 226 26.71 1.03 -14.09
CA PHE A 226 25.60 1.43 -14.93
C PHE A 226 25.72 2.90 -15.32
N THR A 227 25.88 3.15 -16.60
CA THR A 227 26.16 4.47 -17.15
C THR A 227 24.88 5.30 -17.35
N ASP A 228 25.05 6.60 -17.55
CA ASP A 228 23.93 7.51 -17.91
C ASP A 228 23.28 7.12 -19.24
N GLU A 229 24.02 6.53 -20.16
CA GLU A 229 23.49 6.05 -21.45
C GLU A 229 22.65 4.79 -21.24
N GLU A 230 23.13 3.82 -20.47
CA GLU A 230 22.37 2.61 -20.13
C GLU A 230 21.09 2.96 -19.37
N PHE A 231 21.14 3.97 -18.47
CA PHE A 231 19.95 4.44 -17.77
C PHE A 231 18.93 5.08 -18.73
N ARG A 232 19.36 5.86 -19.73
CA ARG A 232 18.46 6.36 -20.77
C ARG A 232 17.83 5.23 -21.59
N ASN A 233 18.61 4.20 -21.92
CA ASN A 233 18.14 3.02 -22.63
C ASN A 233 17.09 2.25 -21.79
N LEU A 234 17.32 2.11 -20.47
CA LEU A 234 16.36 1.52 -19.55
C LEU A 234 15.05 2.34 -19.52
N ILE A 235 15.11 3.66 -19.43
CA ILE A 235 13.92 4.53 -19.48
C ILE A 235 13.16 4.35 -20.80
N GLN A 236 13.87 4.27 -21.92
CA GLN A 236 13.27 4.04 -23.23
C GLN A 236 12.58 2.65 -23.33
N HIS A 237 13.15 1.64 -22.67
CA HIS A 237 12.53 0.32 -22.56
C HIS A 237 11.26 0.36 -21.70
N LEU A 238 11.30 1.03 -20.55
CA LEU A 238 10.17 1.13 -19.61
C LEU A 238 9.02 2.00 -20.13
N VAL A 239 9.35 3.04 -20.88
CA VAL A 239 8.40 3.99 -21.48
C VAL A 239 8.79 4.16 -22.94
N PRO A 240 8.46 3.19 -23.84
CA PRO A 240 8.84 3.26 -25.24
C PRO A 240 8.15 4.39 -25.99
N ASP A 241 8.75 4.82 -27.09
CA ASP A 241 8.09 5.74 -28.01
C ASP A 241 6.87 5.07 -28.63
N ARG A 242 5.76 5.78 -28.60
CA ARG A 242 4.54 5.30 -29.24
C ARG A 242 4.68 5.47 -30.75
N GLN A 243 4.32 4.42 -31.49
CA GLN A 243 4.41 4.43 -32.96
C GLN A 243 3.07 4.71 -33.66
N ASP A 244 1.98 4.86 -32.90
CA ASP A 244 0.64 5.10 -33.45
C ASP A 244 0.50 6.52 -34.02
N GLN A 245 -0.13 6.64 -35.19
CA GLN A 245 -0.28 7.93 -35.89
C GLN A 245 -1.32 8.87 -35.23
N ASP A 246 -2.20 8.34 -34.37
CA ASP A 246 -3.31 9.08 -33.73
C ASP A 246 -3.11 9.29 -32.22
N ILE A 247 -1.87 9.53 -31.79
CA ILE A 247 -1.59 9.76 -30.38
C ILE A 247 -1.99 11.18 -29.97
N SER A 248 -2.77 11.30 -28.90
CA SER A 248 -3.08 12.62 -28.33
C SER A 248 -1.86 13.27 -27.70
N ASP A 249 -1.72 14.58 -27.82
CA ASP A 249 -0.65 15.38 -27.18
C ASP A 249 -0.56 15.09 -25.68
N ARG A 250 -1.70 14.95 -25.01
CA ARG A 250 -1.75 14.58 -23.58
C ARG A 250 -1.08 13.23 -23.27
N ALA A 251 -1.15 12.26 -24.18
CA ALA A 251 -0.51 10.96 -23.98
C ALA A 251 1.01 11.07 -24.12
N LEU A 252 1.47 11.87 -25.10
CA LEU A 252 2.90 12.18 -25.28
C LEU A 252 3.46 12.95 -24.08
N ASP A 253 2.76 13.98 -23.60
CA ASP A 253 3.15 14.75 -22.42
C ASP A 253 3.27 13.88 -21.18
N ASN A 254 2.34 12.93 -20.98
CA ASN A 254 2.39 11.99 -19.86
C ASN A 254 3.62 11.06 -19.93
N ASP A 255 3.98 10.60 -21.12
CA ASP A 255 5.14 9.72 -21.27
C ASP A 255 6.46 10.49 -21.11
N LEU A 256 6.54 11.72 -21.64
CA LEU A 256 7.66 12.63 -21.41
C LEU A 256 7.83 12.96 -19.91
N ALA A 257 6.72 13.20 -19.20
CA ALA A 257 6.73 13.47 -17.79
C ALA A 257 7.24 12.28 -16.96
N LYS A 258 6.86 11.03 -17.30
CA LYS A 258 7.38 9.84 -16.64
C LYS A 258 8.88 9.69 -16.85
N ARG A 259 9.36 9.85 -18.10
CA ARG A 259 10.79 9.80 -18.42
C ARG A 259 11.55 10.89 -17.67
N GLY A 260 11.02 12.12 -17.64
CA GLY A 260 11.59 13.25 -16.89
C GLY A 260 11.69 12.97 -15.39
N ALA A 261 10.66 12.36 -14.79
CA ALA A 261 10.66 11.98 -13.39
C ALA A 261 11.77 10.95 -13.07
N MET A 262 11.96 9.94 -13.93
CA MET A 262 13.01 8.94 -13.76
C MET A 262 14.42 9.56 -13.88
N LEU A 263 14.64 10.44 -14.86
CA LEU A 263 15.92 11.18 -15.02
C LEU A 263 16.19 12.10 -13.83
N LEU A 264 15.18 12.79 -13.33
CA LEU A 264 15.30 13.64 -12.15
C LEU A 264 15.74 12.81 -10.94
N LYS A 265 15.07 11.67 -10.70
CA LYS A 265 15.41 10.78 -9.59
C LYS A 265 16.82 10.18 -9.75
N TRP A 266 17.22 9.79 -10.94
CA TRP A 266 18.57 9.30 -11.20
C TRP A 266 19.65 10.31 -10.78
N ASN A 267 19.44 11.59 -11.11
CA ASN A 267 20.37 12.64 -10.71
C ASN A 267 20.35 12.88 -9.19
N GLN A 268 19.17 12.91 -8.58
CA GLN A 268 19.01 13.04 -7.12
C GLN A 268 19.70 11.90 -6.36
N GLU A 269 19.53 10.65 -6.82
CA GLU A 269 20.20 9.50 -6.21
C GLU A 269 21.71 9.59 -6.32
N LYS A 270 22.26 10.05 -7.44
CA LYS A 270 23.71 10.29 -7.59
C LYS A 270 24.23 11.39 -6.66
N GLU A 271 23.46 12.43 -6.44
CA GLU A 271 23.80 13.54 -5.55
C GLU A 271 23.72 13.17 -4.06
N SER A 272 22.84 12.23 -3.70
CA SER A 272 22.65 11.80 -2.30
C SER A 272 23.85 10.98 -1.76
N PHE A 273 24.63 10.35 -2.64
CA PHE A 273 25.88 9.68 -2.28
C PHE A 273 27.05 10.63 -2.53
N GLY A 274 27.92 10.80 -1.54
CA GLY A 274 29.13 11.63 -1.69
C GLY A 274 30.02 11.15 -2.84
N ALA A 275 30.77 12.07 -3.43
CA ALA A 275 31.71 11.76 -4.50
C ALA A 275 32.67 10.64 -4.07
N GLY A 276 32.78 9.59 -4.88
CA GLY A 276 33.63 8.41 -4.60
C GLY A 276 32.86 7.21 -4.02
N SER A 277 31.57 7.31 -3.79
CA SER A 277 30.77 6.11 -3.47
C SER A 277 30.72 5.15 -4.66
N HIS A 278 30.98 3.86 -4.42
CA HIS A 278 30.87 2.80 -5.45
C HIS A 278 29.43 2.57 -5.92
N LEU A 279 28.44 3.10 -5.18
CA LEU A 279 27.04 3.02 -5.57
C LEU A 279 26.68 4.00 -6.69
N ILE A 280 27.46 5.07 -6.88
CA ILE A 280 27.25 6.04 -7.96
C ILE A 280 27.49 5.36 -9.30
N GLY A 281 26.46 5.39 -10.15
CA GLY A 281 26.52 4.70 -11.44
C GLY A 281 26.44 3.18 -11.30
N SER A 282 25.68 2.67 -10.34
CA SER A 282 25.38 1.24 -10.20
C SER A 282 23.97 0.88 -10.68
N ARG A 283 23.77 -0.39 -11.02
CA ARG A 283 22.41 -0.91 -11.34
C ARG A 283 21.45 -0.76 -10.16
N TRP A 284 21.97 -0.90 -8.93
CA TRP A 284 21.16 -0.68 -7.73
C TRP A 284 20.63 0.75 -7.66
N LEU A 285 21.46 1.73 -7.95
CA LEU A 285 21.05 3.12 -7.98
C LEU A 285 20.02 3.38 -9.09
N ALA A 286 20.20 2.77 -10.27
CA ALA A 286 19.25 2.85 -11.38
C ALA A 286 17.87 2.30 -11.00
N TYR A 287 17.83 1.15 -10.33
CA TYR A 287 16.59 0.59 -9.80
C TYR A 287 15.90 1.54 -8.83
N ASN A 288 16.64 2.10 -7.86
CA ASN A 288 16.09 3.03 -6.88
C ASN A 288 15.56 4.32 -7.52
N ALA A 289 16.22 4.81 -8.55
CA ALA A 289 15.76 5.96 -9.31
C ALA A 289 14.40 5.72 -10.00
N VAL A 290 14.23 4.56 -10.64
CA VAL A 290 12.95 4.18 -11.26
C VAL A 290 11.87 4.02 -10.21
N GLN A 291 12.15 3.31 -9.13
CA GLN A 291 11.20 3.08 -8.05
C GLN A 291 10.80 4.38 -7.36
N GLY A 292 11.76 5.25 -7.01
CA GLY A 292 11.48 6.54 -6.41
C GLY A 292 10.66 7.45 -7.34
N ALA A 293 10.95 7.44 -8.65
CA ALA A 293 10.14 8.16 -9.62
C ALA A 293 8.70 7.63 -9.66
N GLU A 294 8.52 6.32 -9.63
CA GLU A 294 7.18 5.71 -9.63
C GLU A 294 6.40 6.02 -8.36
N GLN A 295 7.03 5.92 -7.19
CA GLN A 295 6.38 6.19 -5.91
C GLN A 295 6.08 7.67 -5.69
N HIS A 296 7.05 8.56 -5.92
CA HIS A 296 6.96 9.95 -5.50
C HIS A 296 6.40 10.89 -6.57
N TYR A 297 6.46 10.52 -7.84
CA TYR A 297 5.98 11.37 -8.94
C TYR A 297 4.86 10.72 -9.75
N ILE A 298 5.09 9.53 -10.32
CA ILE A 298 4.17 8.93 -11.27
C ILE A 298 2.88 8.48 -10.59
N ASN A 299 2.99 7.79 -9.43
CA ASN A 299 1.83 7.25 -8.72
C ASN A 299 1.03 8.30 -7.95
N GLN A 300 1.61 9.42 -7.62
CA GLN A 300 0.93 10.53 -6.94
C GLN A 300 0.04 11.36 -7.87
N ASN A 301 0.01 11.07 -9.19
CA ASN A 301 -0.81 11.77 -10.20
C ASN A 301 -0.69 13.31 -10.13
N TRP A 302 0.50 13.86 -9.94
CA TRP A 302 0.74 15.32 -9.87
C TRP A 302 -0.04 16.07 -8.76
N LYS A 303 -0.87 15.35 -7.99
CA LYS A 303 -1.65 15.90 -6.87
C LYS A 303 -0.98 15.71 -5.51
N HIS A 304 0.23 15.15 -5.51
CA HIS A 304 1.00 14.84 -4.30
C HIS A 304 0.14 14.12 -3.24
N ASP A 305 -0.50 13.01 -3.64
CA ASP A 305 -1.30 12.16 -2.77
C ASP A 305 -0.48 10.96 -2.28
N PRO A 306 0.20 11.08 -1.14
CA PRO A 306 1.07 10.03 -0.61
C PRO A 306 0.30 8.76 -0.21
N GLU A 307 -0.95 8.90 0.26
CA GLU A 307 -1.78 7.75 0.62
C GLU A 307 -2.07 6.89 -0.62
N LYS A 308 -2.34 7.52 -1.74
CA LYS A 308 -2.59 6.82 -3.00
C LYS A 308 -1.33 6.13 -3.52
N ALA A 309 -0.17 6.74 -3.38
CA ALA A 309 1.10 6.13 -3.75
C ALA A 309 1.40 4.91 -2.88
N LEU A 310 1.22 5.03 -1.55
CA LEU A 310 1.36 3.92 -0.62
C LEU A 310 0.38 2.79 -0.94
N ALA A 311 -0.89 3.12 -1.19
CA ALA A 311 -1.89 2.13 -1.56
C ALA A 311 -1.51 1.34 -2.81
N LYS A 312 -1.01 2.01 -3.87
CA LYS A 312 -0.54 1.35 -5.09
C LYS A 312 0.68 0.46 -4.84
N SER A 313 1.64 0.93 -4.03
CA SER A 313 2.82 0.15 -3.66
C SER A 313 2.41 -1.13 -2.92
N VAL A 314 1.53 -1.02 -1.93
CA VAL A 314 0.99 -2.14 -1.16
C VAL A 314 0.22 -3.13 -2.04
N GLU A 315 -0.49 -2.64 -3.06
CA GLU A 315 -1.20 -3.49 -4.02
C GLU A 315 -0.26 -4.16 -5.04
N GLY A 316 1.03 -3.81 -5.06
CA GLY A 316 2.00 -4.28 -6.05
C GLY A 316 1.80 -3.64 -7.43
N LYS A 317 1.12 -2.50 -7.48
CA LYS A 317 0.88 -1.72 -8.70
C LYS A 317 2.04 -0.77 -8.98
N THR A 318 3.23 -1.34 -9.12
CA THR A 318 4.49 -0.66 -9.43
C THR A 318 5.13 -1.28 -10.68
N PRO A 319 4.48 -1.13 -11.87
CA PRO A 319 4.91 -1.82 -13.08
C PRO A 319 6.33 -1.42 -13.53
N PHE A 320 6.71 -0.15 -13.38
CA PHE A 320 8.04 0.29 -13.80
C PHE A 320 9.15 -0.26 -12.92
N ALA A 321 8.97 -0.22 -11.59
CA ALA A 321 9.93 -0.78 -10.66
C ALA A 321 10.05 -2.31 -10.82
N ASN A 322 8.94 -3.01 -11.03
CA ASN A 322 8.94 -4.45 -11.26
C ASN A 322 9.67 -4.83 -12.54
N GLU A 323 9.45 -4.10 -13.63
CA GLU A 323 10.13 -4.35 -14.90
C GLU A 323 11.60 -3.96 -14.86
N ALA A 324 11.93 -2.82 -14.22
CA ALA A 324 13.32 -2.42 -14.01
C ALA A 324 14.10 -3.47 -13.19
N TRP A 325 13.50 -4.02 -12.13
CA TRP A 325 14.12 -5.07 -11.33
C TRP A 325 14.50 -6.27 -12.19
N LYS A 326 13.59 -6.78 -13.00
CA LYS A 326 13.85 -7.92 -13.89
C LYS A 326 14.95 -7.60 -14.90
N THR A 327 14.82 -6.48 -15.59
CA THR A 327 15.79 -6.07 -16.62
C THR A 327 17.20 -5.93 -16.05
N LEU A 328 17.34 -5.34 -14.84
CA LEU A 328 18.65 -5.08 -14.22
C LEU A 328 19.28 -6.33 -13.62
N ILE A 329 18.51 -7.36 -13.27
CA ILE A 329 19.05 -8.65 -12.78
C ILE A 329 19.46 -9.54 -13.94
N GLU A 330 18.70 -9.54 -15.04
CA GLU A 330 18.94 -10.44 -16.19
C GLU A 330 20.05 -9.94 -17.13
N ALA A 331 20.36 -8.65 -17.09
CA ALA A 331 21.41 -8.02 -17.90
C ALA A 331 22.81 -8.21 -17.29
#